data_daa50e081f5f96dc2fd5640dcf571ca6
#
_entry.id   daa50e081f5f96dc2fd5640dcf571ca6
#
_cell.length_a   1.000
_cell.length_b   1.000
_cell.length_c   1.000
_cell.angle_alpha   90.00
_cell.angle_beta   90.00
_cell.angle_gamma   90.00
#
_symmetry.space_group_name_H-M   'P 1'
#
loop_
_entity.id
_entity.type
_entity.pdbx_description
1 polymer ?
#
loop_
_entity_poly.entity_id
_entity_poly.type
_entity_poly.pdbx_seq_one_letter_code
_entity_poly.pdbx_strand_id
1 'polypeptide(L)' 'MIRMKISARNQLRGTVETIVLGVVTAKVSVRVGDNLIESVITRQSVEDLNIKIGSEVTAVIKSTEIMLMVD' A
#
# COMPACT_ATOMS: atom_id res chain seq x y z
N MET A 1 6.98 -20.28 -6.83
CA MET A 1 6.65 -18.87 -6.59
C MET A 1 7.91 -18.08 -6.31
N ILE A 2 8.10 -17.01 -7.01
CA ILE A 2 9.27 -16.13 -6.81
C ILE A 2 8.98 -15.21 -5.63
N ARG A 3 9.93 -15.15 -4.71
CA ARG A 3 9.81 -14.32 -3.54
C ARG A 3 10.67 -13.07 -3.73
N MET A 4 10.03 -11.92 -3.69
CA MET A 4 10.72 -10.64 -3.81
C MET A 4 11.55 -10.37 -2.56
N LYS A 5 12.76 -9.88 -2.74
CA LYS A 5 13.64 -9.48 -1.65
C LYS A 5 13.81 -7.98 -1.68
N ILE A 6 13.63 -7.35 -0.53
CA ILE A 6 13.72 -5.90 -0.43
C ILE A 6 14.28 -5.54 0.95
N SER A 7 14.98 -4.43 1.04
CA SER A 7 15.60 -4.01 2.29
C SER A 7 14.62 -3.45 3.32
N ALA A 8 13.44 -3.02 2.88
CA ALA A 8 12.42 -2.50 3.79
C ALA A 8 11.98 -3.57 4.78
N ARG A 9 11.93 -3.20 6.06
CA ARG A 9 11.57 -4.13 7.14
C ARG A 9 10.09 -4.11 7.47
N ASN A 10 9.41 -3.00 7.16
CA ASN A 10 7.99 -2.86 7.49
C ASN A 10 7.16 -3.32 6.29
N GLN A 11 6.65 -4.53 6.40
CA GLN A 11 5.86 -5.15 5.34
C GLN A 11 4.56 -5.65 5.97
N LEU A 12 3.46 -5.00 5.61
CA LEU A 12 2.16 -5.27 6.20
C LEU A 12 1.21 -5.81 5.14
N ARG A 13 0.81 -7.05 5.31
CA ARG A 13 -0.13 -7.66 4.38
C ARG A 13 -1.54 -7.17 4.66
N GLY A 14 -2.26 -6.79 3.62
CA GLY A 14 -3.61 -6.29 3.78
C GLY A 14 -4.42 -6.42 2.50
N THR A 15 -5.62 -5.83 2.56
CA THR A 15 -6.59 -5.91 1.47
C THR A 15 -6.93 -4.50 1.02
N VAL A 16 -6.92 -4.27 -0.28
CA VAL A 16 -7.29 -2.97 -0.85
C VAL A 16 -8.77 -2.72 -0.60
N GLU A 17 -9.07 -1.61 0.07
CA GLU A 17 -10.45 -1.26 0.44
C GLU A 17 -11.02 -0.21 -0.49
N THR A 18 -10.25 0.83 -0.82
CA THR A 18 -10.70 1.88 -1.73
C THR A 18 -9.58 2.30 -2.67
N ILE A 19 -9.96 2.78 -3.84
CA ILE A 19 -9.06 3.34 -4.83
C ILE A 19 -9.68 4.63 -5.35
N VAL A 20 -8.95 5.74 -5.24
CA VAL A 20 -9.38 7.01 -5.81
C VAL A 20 -8.39 7.36 -6.91
N LEU A 21 -8.84 7.31 -8.15
CA LEU A 21 -7.99 7.56 -9.31
C LEU A 21 -7.96 9.03 -9.66
N GLY A 22 -6.77 9.60 -9.70
CA GLY A 22 -6.54 10.92 -10.29
C GLY A 22 -6.02 10.77 -11.70
N VAL A 23 -5.67 11.90 -12.32
CA VAL A 23 -5.12 11.89 -13.67
C VAL A 23 -3.72 11.26 -13.68
N VAL A 24 -2.89 11.59 -12.71
CA VAL A 24 -1.50 11.11 -12.64
C VAL A 24 -1.30 10.17 -11.46
N THR A 25 -1.91 10.49 -10.30
CA THR A 25 -1.73 9.72 -9.08
C THR A 25 -3.01 8.99 -8.72
N ALA A 26 -2.89 8.06 -7.78
CA ALA A 26 -4.02 7.34 -7.23
C ALA A 26 -3.80 7.17 -5.73
N LYS A 27 -4.88 7.30 -4.96
CA LYS A 27 -4.84 7.02 -3.53
C LYS A 27 -5.46 5.65 -3.31
N VAL A 28 -4.70 4.77 -2.69
CA VAL A 28 -5.13 3.40 -2.41
C VAL A 28 -5.15 3.22 -0.90
N SER A 29 -6.30 2.80 -0.38
CA SER A 29 -6.44 2.51 1.05
C SER A 29 -6.38 1.01 1.26
N VAL A 30 -5.52 0.58 2.17
CA VAL A 30 -5.28 -0.84 2.45
C VAL A 30 -5.67 -1.13 3.89
N ARG A 31 -6.57 -2.09 4.06
CA ARG A 31 -6.98 -2.56 5.38
C ARG A 31 -5.99 -3.58 5.90
N VAL A 32 -5.38 -3.28 7.05
CA VAL A 32 -4.46 -4.18 7.73
C VAL A 32 -5.01 -4.40 9.14
N GLY A 33 -5.68 -5.52 9.35
CA GLY A 33 -6.39 -5.76 10.61
C GLY A 33 -7.44 -4.67 10.83
N ASP A 34 -7.35 -3.98 11.95
CA ASP A 34 -8.26 -2.87 12.27
C ASP A 34 -7.74 -1.53 11.78
N ASN A 35 -6.61 -1.52 11.10
CA ASN A 35 -5.96 -0.28 10.67
C ASN A 35 -6.14 -0.06 9.18
N LEU A 36 -6.27 1.21 8.79
CA LEU A 36 -6.35 1.60 7.40
C LEU A 36 -5.09 2.38 7.05
N ILE A 37 -4.36 1.89 6.07
CA ILE A 37 -3.13 2.53 5.59
C ILE A 37 -3.41 3.16 4.24
N GLU A 38 -3.03 4.42 4.08
CA GLU A 38 -3.21 5.11 2.82
C GLU A 38 -1.90 5.20 2.06
N SER A 39 -1.97 4.95 0.77
CA SER A 39 -0.81 4.99 -0.12
C SER A 39 -1.15 5.85 -1.32
N VAL A 40 -0.23 6.73 -1.71
CA VAL A 40 -0.35 7.49 -2.95
C VAL A 40 0.70 6.97 -3.90
N ILE A 41 0.24 6.38 -4.99
CA ILE A 41 1.10 5.85 -6.05
C ILE A 41 0.65 6.42 -7.37
N THR A 42 1.36 6.15 -8.45
CA THR A 42 0.92 6.62 -9.74
C THR A 42 -0.27 5.79 -10.22
N ARG A 43 -1.12 6.43 -11.00
CA ARG A 43 -2.22 5.72 -11.67
C ARG A 43 -1.68 4.58 -12.53
N GLN A 44 -0.55 4.81 -13.19
CA GLN A 44 0.10 3.80 -14.00
C GLN A 44 0.48 2.57 -13.15
N SER A 45 0.96 2.79 -11.92
CA SER A 45 1.31 1.68 -11.04
C SER A 45 0.09 0.85 -10.67
N VAL A 46 -1.06 1.50 -10.43
CA VAL A 46 -2.31 0.77 -10.16
C VAL A 46 -2.64 -0.15 -11.31
N GLU A 47 -2.48 0.35 -12.54
CA GLU A 47 -2.76 -0.43 -13.74
C GLU A 47 -1.75 -1.56 -13.93
N ASP A 48 -0.46 -1.23 -13.82
CA ASP A 48 0.62 -2.20 -14.02
C ASP A 48 0.56 -3.35 -13.01
N LEU A 49 0.22 -3.04 -11.77
CA LEU A 49 0.12 -4.03 -10.72
C LEU A 49 -1.26 -4.69 -10.66
N ASN A 50 -2.17 -4.26 -11.52
CA ASN A 50 -3.53 -4.77 -11.59
C ASN A 50 -4.23 -4.73 -10.23
N ILE A 51 -4.07 -3.61 -9.52
CA ILE A 51 -4.66 -3.42 -8.19
C ILE A 51 -6.14 -3.10 -8.32
N LYS A 52 -6.96 -3.83 -7.59
CA LYS A 52 -8.42 -3.65 -7.56
C LYS A 52 -8.89 -3.68 -6.12
N ILE A 53 -10.10 -3.18 -5.90
CA ILE A 53 -10.75 -3.33 -4.59
C ILE A 53 -10.86 -4.82 -4.29
N GLY A 54 -10.41 -5.22 -3.12
CA GLY A 54 -10.37 -6.63 -2.71
C GLY A 54 -9.03 -7.31 -2.99
N SER A 55 -8.12 -6.67 -3.74
CA SER A 55 -6.79 -7.25 -3.99
C SER A 55 -6.02 -7.39 -2.69
N GLU A 56 -5.31 -8.50 -2.54
CA GLU A 56 -4.36 -8.66 -1.45
C GLU A 56 -3.04 -8.04 -1.86
N VAL A 57 -2.52 -7.18 -1.01
CA VAL A 57 -1.26 -6.48 -1.27
C VAL A 57 -0.42 -6.48 0.01
N THR A 58 0.87 -6.20 -0.14
CA THR A 58 1.75 -5.96 0.98
C THR A 58 2.15 -4.49 0.96
N ALA A 59 1.81 -3.76 2.02
CA ALA A 59 2.26 -2.38 2.17
C ALA A 59 3.70 -2.40 2.67
N VAL A 60 4.59 -1.80 1.89
CA VAL A 60 6.02 -1.75 2.21
C VAL A 60 6.36 -0.34 2.62
N ILE A 61 6.85 -0.16 3.84
CA ILE A 61 7.07 1.17 4.40
C ILE A 61 8.53 1.31 4.81
N LYS A 62 9.20 2.32 4.28
CA LYS A 62 10.58 2.63 4.69
C LYS A 62 10.61 3.03 6.16
N SER A 63 11.58 2.49 6.88
CA SER A 63 11.72 2.80 8.31
C SER A 63 11.90 4.28 8.57
N THR A 64 12.54 4.99 7.65
CA THR A 64 12.76 6.44 7.79
C THR A 64 11.50 7.27 7.59
N GLU A 65 10.42 6.68 7.13
CA GLU A 65 9.16 7.38 6.84
C GLU A 65 8.13 7.20 7.95
N ILE A 66 8.47 6.47 9.00
CA ILE A 66 7.52 6.19 10.07
C ILE A 66 7.73 7.17 11.21
N MET A 67 6.66 7.87 11.58
CA MET A 67 6.65 8.77 12.73
C MET A 67 5.93 8.09 13.88
N LEU A 68 6.31 8.44 15.10
CA LEU A 68 5.73 7.85 16.29
C LEU A 68 5.02 8.90 17.12
N MET A 69 3.96 8.49 17.76
CA MET A 69 3.15 9.36 18.60
C MET A 69 2.73 8.56 19.83
N VAL A 70 2.68 9.24 20.98
CA VAL A 70 2.14 8.64 22.22
C VAL A 70 1.03 9.54 22.75
N ASP A 71 0.14 8.95 23.52
CA ASP A 71 -0.94 9.69 24.18
C ASP A 71 -0.47 10.42 25.43
#